data_1b23e8825144b34f2e8d456aa44c1049
#
_entry.id   1b23e8825144b34f2e8d456aa44c1049
#
_cell.length_a   1.000
_cell.length_b   1.000
_cell.length_c   1.000
_cell.angle_alpha   90.00
_cell.angle_beta   90.00
_cell.angle_gamma   90.00
#
_symmetry.space_group_name_H-M   'P 1'
#
loop_
_entity.id
_entity.type
_entity.pdbx_description
1 polymer ?
#
loop_
_entity_poly.entity_id
_entity_poly.type
_entity_poly.pdbx_seq_one_letter_code
_entity_poly.pdbx_strand_id
1 'polypeptide(L)'
;MPGIPAVLVNVSYRTQGFYVQKGNPKGIKGWSDLGREDITVLNRRVGSSARILMDTQLKRLGIPASKVKGYDKIMKSHLTMAAAIAAGEADLAIGTERISRQIDNLDFIPLLEERFDFVVKKEMMETEAVQKLLKVLNDPAFRKEIAHFSGNDYRDLGKIMTEV
;
A
#
# COMPACT_ATOMS: atom_id res chain seq x y z
N MET A 1 -19.40 -2.03 3.76
CA MET A 1 -20.71 -2.54 3.24
C MET A 1 -21.80 -1.83 4.03
N PRO A 2 -22.49 -0.87 3.47
CA PRO A 2 -23.51 -0.14 4.23
C PRO A 2 -24.63 -1.09 4.69
N GLY A 3 -24.96 -1.08 5.98
CA GLY A 3 -26.07 -1.83 6.56
C GLY A 3 -25.83 -3.31 6.89
N ILE A 4 -24.60 -3.82 6.75
CA ILE A 4 -24.27 -5.18 7.19
C ILE A 4 -23.37 -5.07 8.42
N PRO A 5 -23.80 -5.52 9.61
CA PRO A 5 -22.97 -5.52 10.80
C PRO A 5 -21.71 -6.36 10.58
N ALA A 6 -20.54 -5.76 10.79
CA ALA A 6 -19.26 -6.40 10.58
C ALA A 6 -18.25 -6.05 11.67
N VAL A 7 -17.23 -6.90 11.80
CA VAL A 7 -16.12 -6.75 12.71
C VAL A 7 -14.85 -6.62 11.89
N LEU A 8 -14.00 -5.64 12.22
CA LEU A 8 -12.69 -5.47 11.59
C LEU A 8 -11.63 -6.14 12.47
N VAL A 9 -10.96 -7.13 11.91
CA VAL A 9 -9.86 -7.85 12.57
C VAL A 9 -8.55 -7.48 11.90
N ASN A 10 -7.61 -6.91 12.65
CA ASN A 10 -6.34 -6.46 12.11
C ASN A 10 -5.50 -7.61 11.57
N VAL A 11 -4.90 -7.39 10.40
CA VAL A 11 -3.92 -8.29 9.78
C VAL A 11 -2.53 -7.69 9.87
N SER A 12 -2.36 -6.43 9.45
CA SER A 12 -1.06 -5.76 9.47
C SER A 12 -1.22 -4.26 9.26
N TYR A 13 -0.14 -3.53 9.56
CA TYR A 13 0.10 -2.19 9.05
C TYR A 13 1.17 -2.26 7.98
N ARG A 14 1.07 -1.42 6.98
CA ARG A 14 2.07 -1.30 5.92
C ARG A 14 2.28 0.15 5.54
N THR A 15 3.51 0.50 5.22
CA THR A 15 3.83 1.83 4.71
C THR A 15 3.65 1.87 3.20
N GLN A 16 2.85 2.83 2.73
CA GLN A 16 2.82 3.25 1.34
C GLN A 16 3.68 4.49 1.13
N GLY A 17 4.31 4.55 -0.03
CA GLY A 17 5.20 5.65 -0.37
C GLY A 17 5.53 5.70 -1.85
N PHE A 18 6.48 6.55 -2.19
CA PHE A 18 6.99 6.63 -3.53
C PHE A 18 8.22 5.75 -3.73
N TYR A 19 8.25 5.03 -4.83
CA TYR A 19 9.45 4.49 -5.43
C TYR A 19 10.11 5.59 -6.25
N VAL A 20 11.39 5.80 -6.02
CA VAL A 20 12.24 6.72 -6.77
C VAL A 20 13.57 6.05 -7.08
N GLN A 21 14.28 6.50 -8.11
CA GLN A 21 15.62 6.01 -8.40
C GLN A 21 16.55 6.26 -7.21
N LYS A 22 17.59 5.44 -7.09
CA LYS A 22 18.62 5.56 -6.08
C LYS A 22 19.23 6.97 -6.06
N GLY A 23 19.32 7.55 -4.88
CA GLY A 23 19.76 8.91 -4.66
C GLY A 23 18.71 9.98 -4.96
N ASN A 24 17.50 9.60 -5.36
CA ASN A 24 16.39 10.51 -5.62
C ASN A 24 16.79 11.71 -6.51
N PRO A 25 17.24 11.49 -7.74
CA PRO A 25 17.84 12.54 -8.57
C PRO A 25 16.89 13.69 -8.90
N LYS A 26 15.59 13.48 -8.81
CA LYS A 26 14.55 14.51 -9.01
C LYS A 26 14.20 15.28 -7.74
N GLY A 27 14.78 14.92 -6.58
CA GLY A 27 14.49 15.57 -5.31
C GLY A 27 13.03 15.50 -4.91
N ILE A 28 12.37 14.38 -5.19
CA ILE A 28 10.94 14.13 -4.88
C ILE A 28 10.79 14.05 -3.35
N LYS A 29 9.80 14.77 -2.79
CA LYS A 29 9.57 14.84 -1.34
C LYS A 29 8.18 14.43 -0.90
N GLY A 30 7.18 14.55 -1.78
CA GLY A 30 5.80 14.28 -1.38
C GLY A 30 4.79 14.45 -2.51
N TRP A 31 3.52 14.46 -2.13
CA TRP A 31 2.39 14.45 -3.05
C TRP A 31 2.33 15.62 -4.03
N SER A 32 2.83 16.80 -3.65
CA SER A 32 2.86 17.99 -4.51
C SER A 32 3.74 17.79 -5.76
N ASP A 33 4.73 16.89 -5.67
CA ASP A 33 5.62 16.61 -6.80
C ASP A 33 4.92 15.88 -7.96
N LEU A 34 3.73 15.29 -7.72
CA LEU A 34 2.93 14.66 -8.79
C LEU A 34 2.55 15.64 -9.92
N GLY A 35 2.47 16.94 -9.63
CA GLY A 35 2.13 17.97 -10.61
C GLY A 35 3.32 18.56 -11.36
N ARG A 36 4.54 18.11 -11.10
CA ARG A 36 5.75 18.64 -11.74
C ARG A 36 5.89 18.12 -13.18
N GLU A 37 6.18 19.01 -14.10
CA GLU A 37 6.31 18.70 -15.54
C GLU A 37 7.56 17.84 -15.85
N ASP A 38 8.59 17.94 -15.02
CA ASP A 38 9.84 17.19 -15.17
C ASP A 38 9.78 15.78 -14.57
N ILE A 39 8.64 15.36 -13.98
CA ILE A 39 8.44 14.05 -13.36
C ILE A 39 7.50 13.20 -14.22
N THR A 40 7.94 11.99 -14.55
CA THR A 40 7.11 10.96 -15.18
C THR A 40 6.70 9.91 -14.16
N VAL A 41 5.40 9.64 -14.09
CA VAL A 41 4.80 8.72 -13.12
C VAL A 41 4.44 7.39 -13.79
N LEU A 42 4.61 6.27 -13.08
CA LEU A 42 3.97 4.99 -13.39
C LEU A 42 2.79 4.77 -12.47
N ASN A 43 1.72 4.26 -13.02
CA ASN A 43 0.47 4.10 -12.31
C ASN A 43 -0.01 2.65 -12.30
N ARG A 44 -0.98 2.38 -11.44
CA ARG A 44 -1.66 1.08 -11.36
C ARG A 44 -3.01 1.14 -12.07
N ARG A 45 -3.54 -0.05 -12.39
CA ARG A 45 -4.90 -0.17 -12.93
C ARG A 45 -5.93 0.49 -12.04
N VAL A 46 -7.00 0.98 -12.63
CA VAL A 46 -8.17 1.51 -11.93
C VAL A 46 -8.69 0.47 -10.91
N GLY A 47 -9.09 0.92 -9.73
CA GLY A 47 -9.57 0.08 -8.64
C GLY A 47 -8.47 -0.51 -7.74
N SER A 48 -7.19 -0.35 -8.04
CA SER A 48 -6.11 -0.71 -7.11
C SER A 48 -5.95 0.34 -6.01
N SER A 49 -5.55 -0.07 -4.79
CA SER A 49 -5.36 0.87 -3.66
C SER A 49 -4.38 1.99 -3.99
N ALA A 50 -3.27 1.70 -4.64
CA ALA A 50 -2.29 2.72 -5.04
C ALA A 50 -2.87 3.73 -6.06
N ARG A 51 -3.73 3.28 -7.00
CA ARG A 51 -4.42 4.17 -7.93
C ARG A 51 -5.44 5.04 -7.22
N ILE A 52 -6.26 4.46 -6.36
CA ILE A 52 -7.24 5.19 -5.54
C ILE A 52 -6.53 6.22 -4.67
N LEU A 53 -5.40 5.86 -4.08
CA LEU A 53 -4.59 6.77 -3.27
C LEU A 53 -4.06 7.94 -4.10
N MET A 54 -3.49 7.67 -5.28
CA MET A 54 -3.04 8.72 -6.20
C MET A 54 -4.18 9.68 -6.58
N ASP A 55 -5.30 9.13 -7.03
CA ASP A 55 -6.45 9.92 -7.48
C ASP A 55 -7.03 10.79 -6.34
N THR A 56 -7.06 10.23 -5.11
CA THR A 56 -7.48 10.96 -3.92
C THR A 56 -6.56 12.13 -3.60
N GLN A 57 -5.25 11.92 -3.68
CA GLN A 57 -4.27 12.99 -3.39
C GLN A 57 -4.25 14.05 -4.50
N LEU A 58 -4.36 13.67 -5.76
CA LEU A 58 -4.49 14.61 -6.87
C LEU A 58 -5.71 15.51 -6.69
N LYS A 59 -6.87 14.92 -6.35
CA LYS A 59 -8.10 15.66 -6.05
C LYS A 59 -7.90 16.62 -4.87
N ARG A 60 -7.28 16.17 -3.79
CA ARG A 60 -7.01 16.99 -2.60
C ARG A 60 -6.12 18.19 -2.90
N LEU A 61 -5.15 18.02 -3.80
CA LEU A 61 -4.19 19.06 -4.19
C LEU A 61 -4.69 19.94 -5.35
N GLY A 62 -5.84 19.63 -5.92
CA GLY A 62 -6.36 20.34 -7.10
C GLY A 62 -5.52 20.13 -8.36
N ILE A 63 -4.77 19.02 -8.46
CA ILE A 63 -3.94 18.69 -9.61
C ILE A 63 -4.79 17.85 -10.58
N PRO A 64 -5.10 18.35 -11.79
CA PRO A 64 -5.78 17.55 -12.79
C PRO A 64 -4.94 16.36 -13.23
N ALA A 65 -5.54 15.18 -13.35
CA ALA A 65 -4.86 13.97 -13.81
C ALA A 65 -4.17 14.15 -15.17
N SER A 66 -4.74 14.98 -16.04
CA SER A 66 -4.17 15.32 -17.36
C SER A 66 -2.83 16.08 -17.30
N LYS A 67 -2.50 16.70 -16.15
CA LYS A 67 -1.21 17.33 -15.92
C LYS A 67 -0.14 16.37 -15.37
N VAL A 68 -0.53 15.16 -14.96
CA VAL A 68 0.42 14.18 -14.44
C VAL A 68 1.01 13.39 -15.60
N LYS A 69 2.23 13.69 -15.95
CA LYS A 69 2.93 12.98 -17.04
C LYS A 69 3.10 11.50 -16.70
N GLY A 70 2.56 10.63 -17.55
CA GLY A 70 2.60 9.20 -17.35
C GLY A 70 1.44 8.63 -16.52
N TYR A 71 0.42 9.45 -16.18
CA TYR A 71 -0.76 9.00 -15.44
C TYR A 71 -1.44 7.75 -16.04
N ASP A 72 -1.44 7.62 -17.37
CA ASP A 72 -2.02 6.50 -18.10
C ASP A 72 -1.03 5.35 -18.38
N LYS A 73 0.22 5.48 -17.93
CA LYS A 73 1.21 4.38 -18.00
C LYS A 73 0.92 3.34 -16.93
N ILE A 74 0.15 2.32 -17.30
CA ILE A 74 -0.37 1.32 -16.36
C ILE A 74 0.56 0.12 -16.24
N MET A 75 0.97 -0.18 -15.00
CA MET A 75 1.77 -1.36 -14.67
C MET A 75 0.95 -2.41 -13.91
N LYS A 76 1.27 -3.70 -14.13
CA LYS A 76 0.49 -4.82 -13.59
C LYS A 76 0.73 -5.08 -12.09
N SER A 77 1.92 -4.82 -11.58
CA SER A 77 2.29 -5.11 -10.19
C SER A 77 3.18 -4.03 -9.56
N HIS A 78 3.26 -4.00 -8.23
CA HIS A 78 4.22 -3.13 -7.54
C HIS A 78 5.67 -3.50 -7.87
N LEU A 79 5.95 -4.80 -8.04
CA LEU A 79 7.28 -5.27 -8.37
C LEU A 79 7.74 -4.76 -9.75
N THR A 80 6.87 -4.84 -10.76
CA THR A 80 7.20 -4.31 -12.11
C THR A 80 7.36 -2.80 -12.13
N MET A 81 6.58 -2.06 -11.32
CA MET A 81 6.78 -0.62 -11.17
C MET A 81 8.12 -0.31 -10.50
N ALA A 82 8.45 -1.00 -9.40
CA ALA A 82 9.70 -0.79 -8.69
C ALA A 82 10.92 -1.06 -9.58
N ALA A 83 10.89 -2.14 -10.35
CA ALA A 83 11.94 -2.47 -11.31
C ALA A 83 12.07 -1.41 -12.42
N ALA A 84 10.96 -0.93 -12.98
CA ALA A 84 10.95 0.10 -14.02
C ALA A 84 11.51 1.45 -13.50
N ILE A 85 11.18 1.83 -12.25
CA ILE A 85 11.75 3.03 -11.61
C ILE A 85 13.25 2.85 -11.38
N ALA A 86 13.69 1.71 -10.86
CA ALA A 86 15.11 1.41 -10.67
C ALA A 86 15.91 1.43 -11.98
N ALA A 87 15.29 1.01 -13.09
CA ALA A 87 15.86 1.05 -14.44
C ALA A 87 15.82 2.45 -15.09
N GLY A 88 15.16 3.44 -14.48
CA GLY A 88 15.06 4.80 -15.03
C GLY A 88 14.02 4.99 -16.12
N GLU A 89 13.06 4.07 -16.28
CA GLU A 89 11.99 4.20 -17.26
C GLU A 89 10.97 5.29 -16.89
N ALA A 90 10.91 5.65 -15.60
CA ALA A 90 10.14 6.75 -15.07
C ALA A 90 10.73 7.20 -13.72
N ASP A 91 10.22 8.31 -13.18
CA ASP A 91 10.80 8.97 -12.02
C ASP A 91 10.12 8.58 -10.70
N LEU A 92 8.82 8.21 -10.76
CA LEU A 92 8.00 8.02 -9.58
C LEU A 92 6.92 6.96 -9.79
N ALA A 93 6.68 6.14 -8.77
CA ALA A 93 5.49 5.28 -8.67
C ALA A 93 5.05 5.12 -7.20
N ILE A 94 3.76 4.85 -6.95
CA ILE A 94 3.24 4.56 -5.62
C ILE A 94 3.35 3.06 -5.34
N GLY A 95 3.94 2.72 -4.20
CA GLY A 95 4.03 1.34 -3.79
C GLY A 95 4.25 1.14 -2.30
N THR A 96 4.53 -0.10 -1.91
CA THR A 96 4.72 -0.49 -0.51
C THR A 96 6.20 -0.62 -0.17
N GLU A 97 6.57 -0.26 1.05
CA GLU A 97 7.95 -0.38 1.55
C GLU A 97 8.49 -1.81 1.39
N ARG A 98 7.65 -2.82 1.62
CA ARG A 98 8.04 -4.22 1.46
C ARG A 98 8.63 -4.54 0.09
N ILE A 99 8.04 -3.99 -0.98
CA ILE A 99 8.53 -4.25 -2.34
C ILE A 99 9.81 -3.46 -2.62
N SER A 100 9.93 -2.23 -2.11
CA SER A 100 11.15 -1.44 -2.31
C SER A 100 12.39 -2.12 -1.75
N ARG A 101 12.26 -2.85 -0.64
CA ARG A 101 13.35 -3.60 -0.01
C ARG A 101 13.84 -4.81 -0.82
N GLN A 102 13.13 -5.20 -1.88
CA GLN A 102 13.45 -6.34 -2.76
C GLN A 102 14.16 -5.92 -4.05
N ILE A 103 14.30 -4.63 -4.29
CA ILE A 103 14.82 -4.08 -5.55
C ILE A 103 16.05 -3.23 -5.24
N ASP A 104 17.18 -3.60 -5.82
CA ASP A 104 18.37 -2.79 -5.79
C ASP A 104 18.21 -1.52 -6.62
N ASN A 105 18.99 -0.49 -6.31
CA ASN A 105 18.97 0.81 -6.99
C ASN A 105 17.62 1.54 -6.93
N LEU A 106 16.84 1.27 -5.90
CA LEU A 106 15.58 1.94 -5.60
C LEU A 106 15.65 2.60 -4.23
N ASP A 107 15.19 3.84 -4.11
CA ASP A 107 14.91 4.48 -2.84
C ASP A 107 13.40 4.56 -2.61
N PHE A 108 13.01 4.58 -1.34
CA PHE A 108 11.62 4.63 -0.91
C PHE A 108 11.38 5.88 -0.06
N ILE A 109 10.38 6.66 -0.43
CA ILE A 109 9.94 7.84 0.33
C ILE A 109 8.63 7.49 1.02
N PRO A 110 8.63 7.25 2.34
CA PRO A 110 7.42 6.89 3.07
C PRO A 110 6.44 8.07 3.08
N LEU A 111 5.16 7.81 2.87
CA LEU A 111 4.13 8.85 2.80
C LEU A 111 3.01 8.65 3.81
N LEU A 112 2.56 7.42 4.01
CA LEU A 112 1.50 7.09 4.95
C LEU A 112 1.56 5.63 5.40
N GLU A 113 1.07 5.38 6.59
CA GLU A 113 0.77 4.03 7.08
C GLU A 113 -0.70 3.72 6.77
N GLU A 114 -0.97 2.55 6.24
CA GLU A 114 -2.32 2.03 6.07
C GLU A 114 -2.52 0.76 6.88
N ARG A 115 -3.71 0.60 7.44
CA ARG A 115 -4.13 -0.61 8.13
C ARG A 115 -4.80 -1.57 7.16
N PHE A 116 -4.44 -2.84 7.26
CA PHE A 116 -5.00 -3.93 6.50
C PHE A 116 -5.78 -4.86 7.43
N ASP A 117 -7.09 -4.96 7.24
CA ASP A 117 -7.99 -5.71 8.11
C ASP A 117 -8.78 -6.75 7.34
N PHE A 118 -9.12 -7.85 8.00
CA PHE A 118 -10.23 -8.69 7.58
C PHE A 118 -11.55 -8.00 7.96
N VAL A 119 -12.51 -8.03 7.06
CA VAL A 119 -13.90 -7.65 7.33
C VAL A 119 -14.69 -8.95 7.51
N VAL A 120 -15.13 -9.21 8.72
CA VAL A 120 -15.88 -10.41 9.08
C VAL A 120 -17.30 -10.00 9.42
N LYS A 121 -18.31 -10.62 8.80
CA LYS A 121 -19.72 -10.39 9.20
C LYS A 121 -19.90 -10.76 10.68
N LYS A 122 -20.61 -9.92 11.43
CA LYS A 122 -20.81 -10.15 12.87
C LYS A 122 -21.47 -11.51 13.15
N GLU A 123 -22.43 -11.93 12.35
CA GLU A 123 -23.08 -13.23 12.43
C GLU A 123 -22.14 -14.44 12.25
N MET A 124 -20.99 -14.23 11.59
CA MET A 124 -20.02 -15.29 11.33
C MET A 124 -18.95 -15.41 12.43
N MET A 125 -18.89 -14.47 13.36
CA MET A 125 -17.82 -14.43 14.37
C MET A 125 -17.74 -15.72 15.19
N GLU A 126 -18.88 -16.31 15.54
CA GLU A 126 -18.95 -17.56 16.33
C GLU A 126 -18.80 -18.84 15.51
N THR A 127 -18.62 -18.74 14.18
CA THR A 127 -18.40 -19.93 13.36
C THR A 127 -17.04 -20.56 13.63
N GLU A 128 -16.96 -21.89 13.52
CA GLU A 128 -15.73 -22.65 13.73
C GLU A 128 -14.58 -22.12 12.83
N ALA A 129 -14.88 -21.75 11.60
CA ALA A 129 -13.91 -21.23 10.64
C ALA A 129 -13.27 -19.92 11.12
N VAL A 130 -14.10 -18.95 11.58
CA VAL A 130 -13.61 -17.67 12.09
C VAL A 130 -12.85 -17.86 13.39
N GLN A 131 -13.36 -18.71 14.31
CA GLN A 131 -12.67 -18.98 15.57
C GLN A 131 -11.29 -19.66 15.33
N LYS A 132 -11.19 -20.59 14.39
CA LYS A 132 -9.90 -21.16 13.97
C LYS A 132 -8.97 -20.10 13.38
N LEU A 133 -9.46 -19.21 12.52
CA LEU A 133 -8.67 -18.11 11.97
C LEU A 133 -8.12 -17.22 13.10
N LEU A 134 -8.97 -16.78 14.02
CA LEU A 134 -8.54 -15.93 15.15
C LEU A 134 -7.52 -16.63 16.04
N LYS A 135 -7.69 -17.93 16.27
CA LYS A 135 -6.73 -18.75 17.02
C LYS A 135 -5.37 -18.76 16.32
N VAL A 136 -5.32 -18.95 15.00
CA VAL A 136 -4.07 -18.95 14.22
C VAL A 136 -3.41 -17.57 14.27
N LEU A 137 -4.16 -16.48 14.06
CA LEU A 137 -3.62 -15.12 14.11
C LEU A 137 -3.02 -14.75 15.48
N ASN A 138 -3.50 -15.40 16.55
CA ASN A 138 -3.01 -15.20 17.92
C ASN A 138 -2.00 -16.25 18.37
N ASP A 139 -1.69 -17.25 17.55
CA ASP A 139 -0.73 -18.28 17.87
C ASP A 139 0.71 -17.73 17.90
N PRO A 140 1.47 -17.93 18.97
CA PRO A 140 2.83 -17.42 19.10
C PRO A 140 3.79 -17.93 18.01
N ALA A 141 3.63 -19.18 17.56
CA ALA A 141 4.47 -19.73 16.49
C ALA A 141 4.17 -19.07 15.16
N PHE A 142 2.89 -18.86 14.83
CA PHE A 142 2.49 -18.10 13.64
C PHE A 142 2.99 -16.66 13.68
N ARG A 143 2.87 -15.97 14.83
CA ARG A 143 3.38 -14.60 15.02
C ARG A 143 4.88 -14.50 14.82
N LYS A 144 5.63 -15.48 15.32
CA LYS A 144 7.08 -15.57 15.13
C LYS A 144 7.42 -15.76 13.65
N GLU A 145 6.71 -16.62 12.94
CA GLU A 145 6.92 -16.87 11.52
C GLU A 145 6.63 -15.66 10.65
N ILE A 146 5.47 -15.02 10.86
CA ILE A 146 5.07 -13.86 10.05
C ILE A 146 5.97 -12.62 10.30
N ALA A 147 6.58 -12.50 11.48
CA ALA A 147 7.49 -11.42 11.81
C ALA A 147 8.77 -11.39 10.94
N HIS A 148 9.12 -12.51 10.31
CA HIS A 148 10.24 -12.57 9.36
C HIS A 148 9.93 -11.83 8.02
N PHE A 149 8.66 -11.57 7.70
CA PHE A 149 8.30 -10.81 6.52
C PHE A 149 8.46 -9.30 6.77
N SER A 150 9.61 -8.77 6.38
CA SER A 150 9.95 -7.35 6.54
C SER A 150 9.03 -6.42 5.75
N GLY A 151 8.85 -5.18 6.23
CA GLY A 151 8.08 -4.13 5.56
C GLY A 151 6.58 -4.14 5.87
N ASN A 152 6.14 -4.96 6.83
CA ASN A 152 4.84 -4.87 7.49
C ASN A 152 5.05 -4.84 9.00
N ASP A 153 4.11 -4.22 9.71
CA ASP A 153 4.04 -4.23 11.17
C ASP A 153 2.80 -5.03 11.59
N TYR A 154 2.99 -5.95 12.52
CA TYR A 154 1.99 -6.91 12.99
C TYR A 154 1.59 -6.67 14.46
N ARG A 155 1.83 -5.44 14.98
CA ARG A 155 1.60 -5.07 16.39
C ARG A 155 0.20 -5.40 16.90
N ASP A 156 -0.82 -5.34 16.04
CA ASP A 156 -2.22 -5.60 16.38
C ASP A 156 -2.82 -6.81 15.67
N LEU A 157 -1.98 -7.69 15.09
CA LEU A 157 -2.42 -8.89 14.37
C LEU A 157 -3.45 -9.69 15.19
N GLY A 158 -4.62 -9.96 14.59
CA GLY A 158 -5.70 -10.72 15.20
C GLY A 158 -6.58 -9.93 16.19
N LYS A 159 -6.27 -8.66 16.48
CA LYS A 159 -7.11 -7.84 17.34
C LYS A 159 -8.36 -7.35 16.62
N ILE A 160 -9.47 -7.32 17.33
CA ILE A 160 -10.70 -6.66 16.89
C ILE A 160 -10.48 -5.15 17.04
N MET A 161 -10.54 -4.42 15.92
CA MET A 161 -10.27 -2.99 15.88
C MET A 161 -11.53 -2.14 16.05
N THR A 162 -12.63 -2.58 15.46
CA THR A 162 -13.94 -1.91 15.56
C THR A 162 -15.05 -2.83 15.06
N GLU A 163 -16.27 -2.54 15.51
CA GLU A 163 -17.50 -3.05 14.94
C GLU A 163 -18.15 -1.95 14.08
N VAL A 164 -18.67 -2.28 12.93
CA VAL A 164 -19.29 -1.37 11.96
C VAL A 164 -20.65 -1.92 11.50
#